data_8ab0f3cef9e331792a076bde6c23f989
#
_entry.id   8ab0f3cef9e331792a076bde6c23f989
#
_cell.length_a   1.000
_cell.length_b   1.000
_cell.length_c   1.000
_cell.angle_alpha   90.00
_cell.angle_beta   90.00
_cell.angle_gamma   90.00
#
_symmetry.space_group_name_H-M   'P 1'
#
loop_
_entity.id
_entity.type
_entity.pdbx_description
1 polymer ?
#
loop_
_entity_poly.entity_id
_entity_poly.type
_entity_poly.pdbx_seq_one_letter_code
_entity_poly.pdbx_strand_id
1 'polypeptide(L)'
;MEKLIPFAIIVFISAIPLIEQRGSIPIGILLYNLNPALVFLTCLFGSLIPAPIILLLFNPIFNWLKKFKFLNWFTGFVEKKLQKNTPKLEKYKEIGLIIFIGIPLPTTGVWTGSAVAAVLGLDMKKSLFCAFLGALISATILTVLSYFAPAILGSIGIDIENLGDKIRWLSDASLNFLA
;
A
#
# COMPACT_ATOMS: atom_id res chain seq x y z
N MET A 1 11.66 24.47 -6.40
CA MET A 1 12.07 23.39 -5.49
C MET A 1 11.03 23.06 -4.42
N GLU A 2 10.32 24.04 -3.88
CA GLU A 2 9.31 23.84 -2.81
C GLU A 2 8.17 22.87 -3.17
N LYS A 3 7.75 22.82 -4.42
CA LYS A 3 6.67 21.88 -4.84
C LYS A 3 7.09 20.43 -4.99
N LEU A 4 8.39 20.12 -5.05
CA LEU A 4 8.90 18.75 -5.17
C LEU A 4 8.97 18.01 -3.83
N ILE A 5 9.16 18.75 -2.74
CA ILE A 5 9.28 18.17 -1.39
C ILE A 5 8.04 17.39 -0.98
N PRO A 6 6.79 17.91 -1.11
CA PRO A 6 5.60 17.17 -0.78
C PRO A 6 5.44 15.87 -1.57
N PHE A 7 5.80 15.88 -2.88
CA PHE A 7 5.74 14.66 -3.69
C PHE A 7 6.77 13.61 -3.25
N ALA A 8 7.99 14.03 -2.89
CA ALA A 8 9.00 13.12 -2.35
C ALA A 8 8.54 12.48 -1.03
N ILE A 9 7.93 13.26 -0.15
CA ILE A 9 7.34 12.78 1.11
C ILE A 9 6.24 11.76 0.83
N ILE A 10 5.33 12.04 -0.10
CA ILE A 10 4.23 11.14 -0.45
C ILE A 10 4.74 9.81 -1.04
N VAL A 11 5.77 9.85 -1.93
CA VAL A 11 6.41 8.63 -2.44
C VAL A 11 6.99 7.81 -1.30
N PHE A 12 7.73 8.46 -0.39
CA PHE A 12 8.33 7.78 0.74
C PHE A 12 7.29 7.15 1.66
N ILE A 13 6.25 7.90 2.03
CA ILE A 13 5.15 7.42 2.87
C ILE A 13 4.40 6.26 2.19
N SER A 14 4.20 6.33 0.86
CA SER A 14 3.50 5.28 0.13
C SER A 14 4.30 3.98 0.03
N ALA A 15 5.62 4.03 0.19
CA ALA A 15 6.48 2.84 0.23
C ALA A 15 6.58 2.21 1.63
N ILE A 16 6.15 2.90 2.70
CA ILE A 16 6.21 2.39 4.08
C ILE A 16 5.10 1.35 4.31
N PRO A 17 5.45 0.16 4.90
CA PRO A 17 4.44 -0.82 5.28
C PRO A 17 3.43 -0.21 6.26
N LEU A 18 2.18 -0.62 6.18
CA LEU A 18 1.01 -0.17 6.95
C LEU A 18 0.42 1.18 6.54
N ILE A 19 1.21 2.18 6.14
CA ILE A 19 0.70 3.48 5.68
C ILE A 19 0.32 3.39 4.21
N GLU A 20 1.27 3.04 3.35
CA GLU A 20 1.09 2.90 1.89
C GLU A 20 0.28 4.03 1.26
N GLN A 21 -0.45 3.75 0.19
CA GLN A 21 -1.34 4.71 -0.47
C GLN A 21 -2.55 5.13 0.38
N ARG A 22 -2.88 4.38 1.44
CA ARG A 22 -4.01 4.70 2.35
C ARG A 22 -3.77 5.95 3.17
N GLY A 23 -2.54 6.15 3.62
CA GLY A 23 -2.16 7.37 4.30
C GLY A 23 -1.70 8.44 3.32
N SER A 24 -0.86 8.07 2.32
CA SER A 24 -0.23 9.03 1.41
C SER A 24 -1.24 9.74 0.50
N ILE A 25 -2.31 9.07 0.01
CA ILE A 25 -3.33 9.71 -0.84
C ILE A 25 -4.14 10.77 -0.07
N PRO A 26 -4.75 10.45 1.09
CA PRO A 26 -5.43 11.47 1.89
C PRO A 26 -4.51 12.62 2.32
N ILE A 27 -3.28 12.32 2.75
CA ILE A 27 -2.28 13.33 3.12
C ILE A 27 -2.00 14.25 1.93
N GLY A 28 -1.75 13.70 0.74
CA GLY A 28 -1.46 14.49 -0.45
C GLY A 28 -2.61 15.40 -0.88
N ILE A 29 -3.83 14.90 -0.83
CA ILE A 29 -5.02 15.65 -1.29
C ILE A 29 -5.51 16.62 -0.22
N LEU A 30 -5.67 16.16 1.04
CA LEU A 30 -6.34 16.93 2.09
C LEU A 30 -5.37 17.86 2.84
N LEU A 31 -4.12 17.44 3.10
CA LEU A 31 -3.18 18.23 3.88
C LEU A 31 -2.28 19.10 3.00
N TYR A 32 -1.74 18.54 1.91
CA TYR A 32 -0.88 19.29 1.01
C TYR A 32 -1.62 19.99 -0.13
N ASN A 33 -2.94 19.76 -0.27
CA ASN A 33 -3.79 20.34 -1.31
C ASN A 33 -3.20 20.17 -2.73
N LEU A 34 -2.61 18.99 -2.98
CA LEU A 34 -1.99 18.66 -4.26
C LEU A 34 -3.05 18.17 -5.25
N ASN A 35 -2.70 18.26 -6.54
CA ASN A 35 -3.57 17.76 -7.60
C ASN A 35 -3.86 16.26 -7.42
N PRO A 36 -5.14 15.84 -7.29
CA PRO A 36 -5.51 14.45 -7.02
C PRO A 36 -4.97 13.44 -8.03
N ALA A 37 -4.89 13.82 -9.33
CA ALA A 37 -4.37 12.94 -10.37
C ALA A 37 -2.87 12.68 -10.20
N LEU A 38 -2.09 13.69 -9.82
CA LEU A 38 -0.67 13.54 -9.56
C LEU A 38 -0.42 12.73 -8.29
N VAL A 39 -1.20 12.97 -7.23
CA VAL A 39 -1.13 12.19 -5.98
C VAL A 39 -1.46 10.73 -6.25
N PHE A 40 -2.53 10.47 -7.00
CA PHE A 40 -2.90 9.11 -7.43
C PHE A 40 -1.76 8.36 -8.09
N LEU A 41 -1.16 8.95 -9.13
CA LEU A 41 -0.04 8.32 -9.85
C LEU A 41 1.18 8.12 -8.96
N THR A 42 1.55 9.14 -8.21
CA THR A 42 2.72 9.12 -7.33
C THR A 42 2.59 8.05 -6.24
N CYS A 43 1.43 7.96 -5.60
CA CYS A 43 1.17 6.96 -4.56
C CYS A 43 1.02 5.55 -5.12
N LEU A 44 0.40 5.40 -6.30
CA LEU A 44 0.29 4.11 -6.98
C LEU A 44 1.67 3.50 -7.25
N PHE A 45 2.55 4.26 -7.90
CA PHE A 45 3.90 3.77 -8.19
C PHE A 45 4.75 3.62 -6.93
N GLY A 46 4.65 4.55 -5.98
CA GLY A 46 5.35 4.47 -4.70
C GLY A 46 5.01 3.21 -3.90
N SER A 47 3.74 2.84 -3.85
CA SER A 47 3.29 1.63 -3.13
C SER A 47 3.72 0.32 -3.80
N LEU A 48 4.02 0.34 -5.10
CA LEU A 48 4.48 -0.84 -5.84
C LEU A 48 5.98 -1.11 -5.71
N ILE A 49 6.78 -0.13 -5.29
CA ILE A 49 8.24 -0.28 -5.14
C ILE A 49 8.61 -1.49 -4.26
N PRO A 50 8.00 -1.74 -3.10
CA PRO A 50 8.37 -2.86 -2.25
C PRO A 50 7.94 -4.23 -2.80
N ALA A 51 6.96 -4.31 -3.69
CA ALA A 51 6.42 -5.58 -4.18
C ALA A 51 7.48 -6.52 -4.78
N PRO A 52 8.32 -6.10 -5.75
CA PRO A 52 9.35 -6.98 -6.32
C PRO A 52 10.38 -7.38 -5.27
N ILE A 53 10.72 -6.49 -4.34
CA ILE A 53 11.69 -6.77 -3.27
C ILE A 53 11.16 -7.87 -2.36
N ILE A 54 9.89 -7.78 -1.93
CA ILE A 54 9.26 -8.79 -1.08
C ILE A 54 9.20 -10.13 -1.80
N LEU A 55 8.77 -10.16 -3.06
CA LEU A 55 8.66 -11.39 -3.84
C LEU A 55 10.03 -12.06 -4.06
N LEU A 56 11.09 -11.29 -4.30
CA LEU A 56 12.44 -11.81 -4.47
C LEU A 56 13.03 -12.33 -3.15
N LEU A 57 12.80 -11.63 -2.05
CA LEU A 57 13.35 -11.98 -0.75
C LEU A 57 12.57 -13.10 -0.05
N PHE A 58 11.34 -13.39 -0.48
CA PHE A 58 10.51 -14.40 0.17
C PHE A 58 11.18 -15.77 0.24
N ASN A 59 11.67 -16.28 -0.90
CA ASN A 59 12.29 -17.59 -0.96
C ASN A 59 13.55 -17.74 -0.06
N PRO A 60 14.53 -16.83 -0.09
CA PRO A 60 15.67 -16.89 0.81
C PRO A 60 15.28 -16.75 2.29
N ILE A 61 14.35 -15.83 2.60
CA ILE A 61 13.86 -15.64 3.98
C ILE A 61 13.11 -16.90 4.44
N PHE A 62 12.23 -17.45 3.62
CA PHE A 62 11.47 -18.65 3.93
C PHE A 62 12.37 -19.87 4.17
N ASN A 63 13.40 -20.06 3.34
CA ASN A 63 14.37 -21.12 3.51
C ASN A 63 15.24 -20.92 4.78
N TRP A 64 15.51 -19.69 5.16
CA TRP A 64 16.19 -19.37 6.42
C TRP A 64 15.28 -19.65 7.62
N LEU A 65 13.98 -19.29 7.56
CA LEU A 65 12.99 -19.58 8.58
C LEU A 65 12.80 -21.08 8.86
N LYS A 66 12.96 -21.95 7.85
CA LYS A 66 12.92 -23.42 8.02
C LYS A 66 13.98 -23.96 8.94
N LYS A 67 15.09 -23.24 9.16
CA LYS A 67 16.14 -23.67 10.10
C LYS A 67 15.71 -23.59 11.56
N PHE A 68 14.67 -22.84 11.88
CA PHE A 68 14.16 -22.67 13.24
C PHE A 68 13.01 -23.64 13.52
N LYS A 69 13.25 -24.62 14.40
CA LYS A 69 12.26 -25.65 14.80
C LYS A 69 10.93 -25.05 15.32
N PHE A 70 10.98 -23.86 15.93
CA PHE A 70 9.82 -23.14 16.43
C PHE A 70 8.83 -22.73 15.30
N LEU A 71 9.33 -22.54 14.08
CA LEU A 71 8.53 -22.09 12.94
C LEU A 71 8.07 -23.24 12.01
N ASN A 72 8.38 -24.50 12.37
CA ASN A 72 8.04 -25.68 11.55
C ASN A 72 6.53 -25.80 11.27
N TRP A 73 5.69 -25.33 12.20
CA TRP A 73 4.25 -25.29 11.98
C TRP A 73 3.87 -24.35 10.80
N PHE A 74 4.44 -23.14 10.81
CA PHE A 74 4.19 -22.14 9.79
C PHE A 74 4.74 -22.55 8.42
N THR A 75 6.00 -23.02 8.39
CA THR A 75 6.66 -23.49 7.15
C THR A 75 5.95 -24.71 6.55
N GLY A 76 5.50 -25.64 7.38
CA GLY A 76 4.72 -26.81 6.94
C GLY A 76 3.34 -26.43 6.37
N PHE A 77 2.69 -25.40 6.94
CA PHE A 77 1.42 -24.88 6.40
C PHE A 77 1.62 -24.25 5.01
N VAL A 78 2.69 -23.47 4.84
CA VAL A 78 3.04 -22.86 3.56
C VAL A 78 3.36 -23.91 2.50
N GLU A 79 4.16 -24.93 2.84
CA GLU A 79 4.51 -26.02 1.91
C GLU A 79 3.29 -26.79 1.43
N LYS A 80 2.36 -27.14 2.32
CA LYS A 80 1.07 -27.78 1.93
C LYS A 80 0.26 -26.92 0.98
N LYS A 81 0.31 -25.60 1.12
CA LYS A 81 -0.37 -24.67 0.21
C LYS A 81 0.30 -24.60 -1.15
N LEU A 82 1.63 -24.61 -1.20
CA LEU A 82 2.42 -24.57 -2.43
C LEU A 82 2.22 -25.84 -3.29
N GLN A 83 2.03 -27.01 -2.65
CA GLN A 83 1.84 -28.31 -3.34
C GLN A 83 0.46 -28.46 -4.03
N LYS A 84 -0.53 -27.65 -3.69
CA LYS A 84 -1.89 -27.72 -4.26
C LYS A 84 -2.09 -26.76 -5.44
N ASN A 85 -1.22 -26.80 -6.44
CA ASN A 85 -1.36 -25.96 -7.61
C ASN A 85 -2.11 -26.70 -8.75
N THR A 86 -3.40 -26.36 -8.94
CA THR A 86 -4.13 -26.67 -10.16
C THR A 86 -4.41 -25.37 -10.93
N PRO A 87 -4.47 -25.38 -12.29
CA PRO A 87 -4.70 -24.17 -13.09
C PRO A 87 -5.97 -23.38 -12.72
N LYS A 88 -7.03 -24.08 -12.34
CA LYS A 88 -8.26 -23.45 -11.84
C LYS A 88 -8.02 -22.74 -10.51
N LEU A 89 -7.26 -23.35 -9.60
CA LEU A 89 -6.95 -22.77 -8.29
C LEU A 89 -6.06 -21.53 -8.41
N GLU A 90 -5.15 -21.49 -9.38
CA GLU A 90 -4.31 -20.31 -9.65
C GLU A 90 -5.16 -19.09 -10.00
N LYS A 91 -6.15 -19.23 -10.90
CA LYS A 91 -7.03 -18.12 -11.28
C LYS A 91 -7.82 -17.55 -10.09
N TYR A 92 -8.30 -18.42 -9.19
CA TYR A 92 -8.97 -17.97 -7.97
C TYR A 92 -8.01 -17.29 -6.99
N LYS A 93 -6.76 -17.72 -6.92
CA LYS A 93 -5.72 -17.07 -6.11
C LYS A 93 -5.42 -15.67 -6.65
N GLU A 94 -5.29 -15.50 -7.98
CA GLU A 94 -5.05 -14.22 -8.62
C GLU A 94 -6.19 -13.23 -8.36
N ILE A 95 -7.44 -13.63 -8.59
CA ILE A 95 -8.63 -12.79 -8.34
C ILE A 95 -8.73 -12.43 -6.85
N GLY A 96 -8.57 -13.41 -5.97
CA GLY A 96 -8.59 -13.20 -4.52
C GLY A 96 -7.51 -12.23 -4.06
N LEU A 97 -6.31 -12.29 -4.66
CA LEU A 97 -5.21 -11.38 -4.37
C LEU A 97 -5.51 -9.94 -4.82
N ILE A 98 -6.09 -9.77 -6.02
CA ILE A 98 -6.49 -8.46 -6.53
C ILE A 98 -7.54 -7.82 -5.62
N ILE A 99 -8.56 -8.58 -5.21
CA ILE A 99 -9.59 -8.11 -4.29
C ILE A 99 -8.99 -7.78 -2.92
N PHE A 100 -8.12 -8.63 -2.40
CA PHE A 100 -7.46 -8.45 -1.10
C PHE A 100 -6.64 -7.16 -1.04
N ILE A 101 -5.89 -6.83 -2.09
CA ILE A 101 -5.11 -5.60 -2.19
C ILE A 101 -6.02 -4.41 -2.51
N GLY A 102 -7.05 -4.63 -3.33
CA GLY A 102 -7.95 -3.60 -3.85
C GLY A 102 -8.89 -3.00 -2.81
N ILE A 103 -9.26 -3.77 -1.77
CA ILE A 103 -10.08 -3.24 -0.68
C ILE A 103 -9.18 -2.47 0.28
N PRO A 104 -9.39 -1.16 0.50
CA PRO A 104 -8.51 -0.33 1.33
C PRO A 104 -8.77 -0.53 2.84
N LEU A 105 -8.57 -1.76 3.35
CA LEU A 105 -8.65 -2.07 4.78
C LEU A 105 -7.30 -1.91 5.47
N PRO A 106 -7.26 -1.58 6.77
CA PRO A 106 -6.03 -1.60 7.56
C PRO A 106 -5.40 -3.00 7.45
N THR A 107 -4.12 -3.11 7.16
CA THR A 107 -3.38 -4.37 6.99
C THR A 107 -3.50 -5.11 5.65
N THR A 108 -4.44 -4.77 4.77
CA THR A 108 -4.43 -5.30 3.39
C THR A 108 -3.66 -4.33 2.49
N GLY A 109 -2.83 -4.72 1.56
CA GLY A 109 -2.11 -3.80 0.72
C GLY A 109 -1.05 -4.50 -0.11
N VAL A 110 -0.22 -3.72 -0.78
CA VAL A 110 0.82 -4.27 -1.67
C VAL A 110 1.86 -5.07 -0.87
N TRP A 111 2.24 -4.62 0.32
CA TRP A 111 3.17 -5.33 1.19
C TRP A 111 2.64 -6.71 1.60
N THR A 112 1.50 -6.72 2.24
CA THR A 112 0.86 -7.97 2.70
C THR A 112 0.39 -8.82 1.54
N GLY A 113 -0.12 -8.22 0.47
CA GLY A 113 -0.52 -8.91 -0.74
C GLY A 113 0.64 -9.60 -1.43
N SER A 114 1.80 -8.95 -1.54
CA SER A 114 3.02 -9.57 -2.10
C SER A 114 3.51 -10.74 -1.25
N ALA A 115 3.47 -10.62 0.07
CA ALA A 115 3.78 -11.73 0.98
C ALA A 115 2.79 -12.89 0.81
N VAL A 116 1.49 -12.60 0.72
CA VAL A 116 0.44 -13.62 0.46
C VAL A 116 0.64 -14.29 -0.90
N ALA A 117 0.96 -13.51 -1.95
CA ALA A 117 1.25 -14.05 -3.29
C ALA A 117 2.41 -15.05 -3.25
N ALA A 118 3.48 -14.71 -2.54
CA ALA A 118 4.63 -15.59 -2.36
C ALA A 118 4.28 -16.87 -1.59
N VAL A 119 3.49 -16.76 -0.50
CA VAL A 119 2.96 -17.93 0.26
C VAL A 119 2.04 -18.80 -0.59
N LEU A 120 1.27 -18.20 -1.52
CA LEU A 120 0.40 -18.96 -2.43
C LEU A 120 1.17 -19.59 -3.60
N GLY A 121 2.47 -19.30 -3.74
CA GLY A 121 3.32 -19.81 -4.81
C GLY A 121 2.95 -19.27 -6.19
N LEU A 122 2.44 -18.05 -6.26
CA LEU A 122 2.17 -17.39 -7.53
C LEU A 122 3.46 -16.95 -8.20
N ASP A 123 3.49 -17.06 -9.52
CA ASP A 123 4.59 -16.56 -10.35
C ASP A 123 4.85 -15.08 -10.10
N MET A 124 6.11 -14.66 -10.13
CA MET A 124 6.49 -13.26 -9.86
C MET A 124 5.77 -12.28 -10.79
N LYS A 125 5.68 -12.59 -12.10
CA LYS A 125 5.00 -11.74 -13.08
C LYS A 125 3.50 -11.61 -12.78
N LYS A 126 2.85 -12.72 -12.45
CA LYS A 126 1.43 -12.75 -12.07
C LYS A 126 1.20 -12.01 -10.76
N SER A 127 2.07 -12.20 -9.78
CA SER A 127 1.99 -11.50 -8.48
C SER A 127 2.11 -9.98 -8.63
N LEU A 128 3.07 -9.50 -9.43
CA LEU A 128 3.23 -8.08 -9.71
C LEU A 128 2.04 -7.50 -10.47
N PHE A 129 1.49 -8.24 -11.43
CA PHE A 129 0.30 -7.81 -12.18
C PHE A 129 -0.93 -7.72 -11.26
N CYS A 130 -1.15 -8.72 -10.41
CA CYS A 130 -2.22 -8.69 -9.41
C CYS A 130 -2.05 -7.56 -8.40
N ALA A 131 -0.81 -7.33 -7.94
CA ALA A 131 -0.49 -6.22 -7.04
C ALA A 131 -0.78 -4.86 -7.69
N PHE A 132 -0.41 -4.70 -8.97
CA PHE A 132 -0.70 -3.49 -9.73
C PHE A 132 -2.21 -3.25 -9.87
N LEU A 133 -2.99 -4.26 -10.28
CA LEU A 133 -4.45 -4.12 -10.43
C LEU A 133 -5.12 -3.85 -9.08
N GLY A 134 -4.74 -4.56 -8.02
CA GLY A 134 -5.26 -4.32 -6.69
C GLY A 134 -4.91 -2.91 -6.17
N ALA A 135 -3.65 -2.49 -6.33
CA ALA A 135 -3.21 -1.15 -5.97
C ALA A 135 -3.97 -0.06 -6.76
N LEU A 136 -4.22 -0.30 -8.06
CA LEU A 136 -4.99 0.61 -8.92
C LEU A 136 -6.43 0.80 -8.40
N ILE A 137 -7.11 -0.30 -8.05
CA ILE A 137 -8.46 -0.27 -7.48
C ILE A 137 -8.45 0.49 -6.16
N SER A 138 -7.53 0.15 -5.25
CA SER A 138 -7.41 0.80 -3.95
C SER A 138 -7.10 2.30 -4.08
N ALA A 139 -6.14 2.68 -4.95
CA ALA A 139 -5.82 4.07 -5.22
C ALA A 139 -7.02 4.86 -5.75
N THR A 140 -7.80 4.26 -6.66
CA THR A 140 -8.99 4.88 -7.22
C THR A 140 -10.02 5.16 -6.14
N ILE A 141 -10.34 4.15 -5.30
CA ILE A 141 -11.29 4.29 -4.19
C ILE A 141 -10.83 5.39 -3.22
N LEU A 142 -9.55 5.35 -2.82
CA LEU A 142 -9.01 6.31 -1.86
C LEU A 142 -8.95 7.73 -2.42
N THR A 143 -8.62 7.90 -3.70
CA THR A 143 -8.60 9.22 -4.35
C THR A 143 -10.00 9.82 -4.43
N VAL A 144 -10.99 9.02 -4.83
CA VAL A 144 -12.40 9.45 -4.87
C VAL A 144 -12.89 9.82 -3.47
N LEU A 145 -12.66 8.96 -2.47
CA LEU A 145 -13.04 9.24 -1.09
C LEU A 145 -12.36 10.50 -0.55
N SER A 146 -11.06 10.68 -0.79
CA SER A 146 -10.32 11.86 -0.32
C SER A 146 -10.77 13.14 -1.03
N TYR A 147 -11.12 13.06 -2.31
CA TYR A 147 -11.61 14.21 -3.06
C TYR A 147 -12.95 14.71 -2.55
N PHE A 148 -13.88 13.81 -2.22
CA PHE A 148 -15.21 14.14 -1.71
C PHE A 148 -15.25 14.31 -0.18
N ALA A 149 -14.20 13.92 0.54
CA ALA A 149 -14.16 13.98 2.00
C ALA A 149 -14.46 15.38 2.58
N PRO A 150 -13.93 16.51 2.05
CA PRO A 150 -14.25 17.83 2.56
C PRO A 150 -15.75 18.18 2.47
N ALA A 151 -16.38 17.83 1.35
CA ALA A 151 -17.82 18.09 1.15
C ALA A 151 -18.68 17.24 2.09
N ILE A 152 -18.31 15.97 2.31
CA ILE A 152 -19.03 15.05 3.19
C ILE A 152 -18.87 15.49 4.66
N LEU A 153 -17.65 15.80 5.09
CA LEU A 153 -17.37 16.16 6.48
C LEU A 153 -17.86 17.57 6.82
N GLY A 154 -17.82 18.50 5.85
CA GLY A 154 -18.41 19.81 6.00
C GLY A 154 -19.94 19.76 6.22
N SER A 155 -20.63 18.80 5.58
CA SER A 155 -22.08 18.61 5.79
C SER A 155 -22.43 18.10 7.21
N ILE A 156 -21.48 17.50 7.91
CA ILE A 156 -21.64 17.02 9.32
C ILE A 156 -21.00 18.00 10.33
N GLY A 157 -20.55 19.19 9.89
CA GLY A 157 -19.98 20.21 10.75
C GLY A 157 -18.52 20.01 11.14
N ILE A 158 -17.80 19.10 10.46
CA ILE A 158 -16.36 18.87 10.68
C ILE A 158 -15.57 19.66 9.62
N ASP A 159 -14.84 20.67 10.07
CA ASP A 159 -14.00 21.54 9.23
C ASP A 159 -12.60 20.95 9.11
N ILE A 160 -12.34 20.31 7.94
CA ILE A 160 -11.01 19.70 7.63
C ILE A 160 -10.01 20.77 7.22
N GLU A 161 -10.46 21.88 6.65
CA GLU A 161 -9.60 22.96 6.18
C GLU A 161 -8.77 23.54 7.34
N ASN A 162 -9.45 23.75 8.46
CA ASN A 162 -8.84 24.21 9.71
C ASN A 162 -7.85 23.18 10.31
N LEU A 163 -8.12 21.89 10.13
CA LEU A 163 -7.22 20.80 10.56
C LEU A 163 -5.98 20.71 9.67
N GLY A 164 -6.15 20.86 8.35
CA GLY A 164 -5.07 20.85 7.36
C GLY A 164 -4.08 22.00 7.58
N ASP A 165 -4.57 23.20 7.83
CA ASP A 165 -3.74 24.38 8.11
C ASP A 165 -2.96 24.23 9.43
N LYS A 166 -3.59 23.65 10.45
CA LYS A 166 -2.94 23.37 11.74
C LYS A 166 -1.81 22.35 11.61
N ILE A 167 -1.99 21.30 10.81
CA ILE A 167 -0.95 20.29 10.57
C ILE A 167 0.17 20.86 9.71
N ARG A 168 -0.15 21.67 8.70
CA ARG A 168 0.84 22.34 7.86
C ARG A 168 1.70 23.29 8.69
N TRP A 169 1.11 24.07 9.58
CA TRP A 169 1.84 24.95 10.49
C TRP A 169 2.82 24.17 11.38
N LEU A 170 2.41 22.98 11.91
CA LEU A 170 3.29 22.11 12.69
C LEU A 170 4.45 21.55 11.85
N SER A 171 4.20 21.20 10.59
CA SER A 171 5.23 20.76 9.65
C SER A 171 6.25 21.86 9.36
N ASP A 172 5.79 23.06 9.09
CA ASP A 172 6.64 24.21 8.80
C ASP A 172 7.46 24.65 10.03
N ALA A 173 6.86 24.62 11.22
CA ALA A 173 7.53 24.89 12.47
C ALA A 173 8.63 23.86 12.77
N SER A 174 8.41 22.58 12.45
CA SER A 174 9.44 21.54 12.65
C SER A 174 10.60 21.66 11.67
N LEU A 175 10.36 22.06 10.44
CA LEU A 175 11.40 22.31 9.43
C LEU A 175 12.25 23.54 9.79
N ASN A 176 11.63 24.60 10.30
CA ASN A 176 12.33 25.80 10.76
C ASN A 176 13.14 25.58 12.04
N PHE A 177 12.79 24.57 12.84
CA PHE A 177 13.57 24.21 14.04
C PHE A 177 14.81 23.37 13.71
N LEU A 178 14.83 22.71 12.53
CA LEU A 178 15.95 21.88 12.06
C LEU A 178 16.90 22.62 11.10
N ALA A 179 16.57 23.85 10.70
CA ALA A 179 17.37 24.71 9.85
C ALA A 179 18.19 25.71 10.69
#